data_5d2290ccf199ad01f678374563c0a2cb
#
_entry.id   5d2290ccf199ad01f678374563c0a2cb
#
_cell.length_a   1.000
_cell.length_b   1.000
_cell.length_c   1.000
_cell.angle_alpha   90.00
_cell.angle_beta   90.00
_cell.angle_gamma   90.00
#
_symmetry.space_group_name_H-M   'P 1'
#
loop_
_entity.id
_entity.type
_entity.pdbx_description
1 polymer ?
#
loop_
_entity_poly.entity_id
_entity_poly.type
_entity_poly.pdbx_seq_one_letter_code
_entity_poly.pdbx_strand_id
1 'polypeptide(L)'
;MSVRISFVGKGGTGKTTLSAILIDFLIHKNKIPILAVDADPNFNLNELLGIEVETTLSEVRESLLKSDVPDFISRYEYTEMKVHQILVENKYFDLLVMGYPETSGCYCPVHSFLSTALEKLMRAYSYIVIDNEAGMEHISRLNLTEMEHLIIVSDASIRGIFTAGRIADLIKNLKIKAENIWLVVNLCPEDQKNELEKYAKEIIKEKKEIKFLGFLPQDTDLLKYELKKIPVFEWKSKLKSSAYELFEKLFD
;
A
#
# COMPACT_ATOMS: atom_id res chain seq x y z
N MET A 1 12.06 5.44 -14.06
CA MET A 1 10.97 5.89 -13.13
C MET A 1 10.56 4.70 -12.30
N SER A 2 10.22 4.90 -11.02
CA SER A 2 9.71 3.82 -10.17
C SER A 2 8.25 3.58 -10.48
N VAL A 3 7.81 2.33 -10.54
CA VAL A 3 6.39 1.97 -10.64
C VAL A 3 5.80 1.94 -9.24
N ARG A 4 4.90 2.87 -8.93
CA ARG A 4 4.23 3.00 -7.64
C ARG A 4 2.84 2.37 -7.70
N ILE A 5 2.57 1.44 -6.80
CA ILE A 5 1.31 0.69 -6.74
C ILE A 5 0.74 0.85 -5.34
N SER A 6 -0.48 1.36 -5.24
CA SER A 6 -1.10 1.69 -3.96
C SER A 6 -2.44 0.96 -3.81
N PHE A 7 -2.65 0.33 -2.65
CA PHE A 7 -3.92 -0.32 -2.31
C PHE A 7 -4.75 0.57 -1.41
N VAL A 8 -6.00 0.80 -1.78
CA VAL A 8 -6.97 1.62 -1.04
C VAL A 8 -8.31 0.89 -0.94
N GLY A 9 -9.13 1.23 0.03
CA GLY A 9 -10.42 0.58 0.24
C GLY A 9 -10.84 0.62 1.70
N LYS A 10 -12.05 0.13 2.01
CA LYS A 10 -12.54 0.03 3.38
C LYS A 10 -11.65 -0.86 4.26
N GLY A 11 -11.78 -0.72 5.58
CA GLY A 11 -11.21 -1.68 6.53
C GLY A 11 -11.75 -3.09 6.30
N GLY A 12 -10.88 -4.10 6.44
CA GLY A 12 -11.26 -5.51 6.30
C GLY A 12 -11.45 -6.02 4.87
N THR A 13 -11.17 -5.24 3.84
CA THR A 13 -11.30 -5.71 2.44
C THR A 13 -10.11 -6.53 1.94
N GLY A 14 -9.04 -6.66 2.73
CA GLY A 14 -7.85 -7.45 2.39
C GLY A 14 -6.74 -6.68 1.67
N LYS A 15 -6.68 -5.36 1.84
CA LYS A 15 -5.62 -4.52 1.25
C LYS A 15 -4.22 -5.02 1.61
N THR A 16 -3.93 -5.15 2.90
CA THR A 16 -2.63 -5.61 3.42
C THR A 16 -2.26 -6.99 2.88
N THR A 17 -3.23 -7.90 2.83
CA THR A 17 -3.04 -9.24 2.26
C THR A 17 -2.66 -9.16 0.78
N LEU A 18 -3.36 -8.34 0.00
CA LEU A 18 -3.07 -8.16 -1.42
C LEU A 18 -1.76 -7.40 -1.66
N SER A 19 -1.41 -6.44 -0.81
CA SER A 19 -0.11 -5.76 -0.83
C SER A 19 1.03 -6.76 -0.62
N ALA A 20 0.91 -7.64 0.38
CA ALA A 20 1.90 -8.70 0.64
C ALA A 20 2.00 -9.69 -0.54
N ILE A 21 0.87 -10.13 -1.12
CA ILE A 21 0.86 -11.01 -2.28
C ILE A 21 1.47 -10.34 -3.51
N LEU A 22 1.25 -9.03 -3.71
CA LEU A 22 1.88 -8.30 -4.82
C LEU A 22 3.40 -8.22 -4.66
N ILE A 23 3.91 -8.01 -3.46
CA ILE A 23 5.35 -8.01 -3.18
C ILE A 23 5.94 -9.38 -3.55
N ASP A 24 5.29 -10.48 -3.11
CA ASP A 24 5.71 -11.83 -3.46
C ASP A 24 5.64 -12.09 -4.99
N PHE A 25 4.59 -11.63 -5.66
CA PHE A 25 4.48 -11.68 -7.12
C PHE A 25 5.65 -10.95 -7.81
N LEU A 26 5.98 -9.73 -7.39
CA LEU A 26 7.07 -8.95 -7.96
C LEU A 26 8.41 -9.66 -7.81
N ILE A 27 8.66 -10.27 -6.64
CA ILE A 27 9.86 -11.08 -6.38
C ILE A 27 9.91 -12.28 -7.35
N HIS A 28 8.80 -13.02 -7.49
CA HIS A 28 8.70 -14.15 -8.41
C HIS A 28 8.95 -13.77 -9.87
N LYS A 29 8.55 -12.56 -10.27
CA LYS A 29 8.79 -12.02 -11.61
C LYS A 29 10.15 -11.35 -11.77
N ASN A 30 11.02 -11.43 -10.76
CA ASN A 30 12.31 -10.75 -10.72
C ASN A 30 12.21 -9.23 -10.96
N LYS A 31 11.08 -8.63 -10.54
CA LYS A 31 10.80 -7.19 -10.61
C LYS A 31 11.32 -6.51 -9.33
N ILE A 32 12.62 -6.32 -9.23
CA ILE A 32 13.34 -5.76 -8.09
C ILE A 32 14.20 -4.56 -8.51
N PRO A 33 14.69 -3.69 -7.60
CA PRO A 33 14.41 -3.64 -6.15
C PRO A 33 13.01 -3.12 -5.82
N ILE A 34 12.45 -3.59 -4.70
CA ILE A 34 11.11 -3.27 -4.22
C ILE A 34 11.20 -2.52 -2.90
N LEU A 35 10.44 -1.42 -2.74
CA LEU A 35 10.15 -0.80 -1.47
C LEU A 35 8.70 -1.12 -1.09
N ALA A 36 8.51 -1.83 0.01
CA ALA A 36 7.22 -1.98 0.68
C ALA A 36 7.01 -0.82 1.65
N VAL A 37 5.87 -0.15 1.58
CA VAL A 37 5.51 0.94 2.49
C VAL A 37 4.22 0.57 3.21
N ASP A 38 4.30 0.39 4.51
CA ASP A 38 3.12 0.23 5.36
C ASP A 38 2.68 1.60 5.89
N ALA A 39 1.60 2.11 5.33
CA ALA A 39 1.01 3.40 5.66
C ALA A 39 -0.23 3.27 6.57
N ASP A 40 -0.53 2.06 7.08
CA ASP A 40 -1.55 1.87 8.12
C ASP A 40 -0.92 2.13 9.51
N PRO A 41 -1.54 2.95 10.36
CA PRO A 41 -1.05 3.17 11.72
C PRO A 41 -0.86 1.88 12.53
N ASN A 42 -1.70 0.87 12.30
CA ASN A 42 -1.62 -0.42 12.99
C ASN A 42 -0.55 -1.37 12.41
N PHE A 43 0.05 -1.00 11.30
CA PHE A 43 1.11 -1.70 10.56
C PHE A 43 1.08 -3.23 10.71
N ASN A 44 0.35 -3.88 9.82
CA ASN A 44 0.21 -5.34 9.79
C ASN A 44 0.94 -5.99 8.59
N LEU A 45 1.49 -5.20 7.68
CA LEU A 45 2.18 -5.72 6.49
C LEU A 45 3.46 -6.48 6.87
N ASN A 46 4.18 -6.00 7.88
CA ASN A 46 5.37 -6.63 8.43
C ASN A 46 5.11 -8.07 8.92
N GLU A 47 3.96 -8.33 9.56
CA GLU A 47 3.60 -9.67 10.04
C GLU A 47 3.40 -10.63 8.85
N LEU A 48 2.71 -10.18 7.79
CA LEU A 48 2.50 -10.99 6.59
C LEU A 48 3.79 -11.22 5.80
N LEU A 49 4.75 -10.31 5.89
CA LEU A 49 6.08 -10.45 5.28
C LEU A 49 7.07 -11.23 6.18
N GLY A 50 6.70 -11.54 7.43
CA GLY A 50 7.53 -12.25 8.40
C GLY A 50 8.75 -11.45 8.87
N ILE A 51 8.59 -10.13 9.03
CA ILE A 51 9.68 -9.19 9.38
C ILE A 51 9.33 -8.47 10.68
N GLU A 52 10.32 -8.31 11.55
CA GLU A 52 10.21 -7.48 12.75
C GLU A 52 10.58 -6.03 12.44
N VAL A 53 9.83 -5.09 13.02
CA VAL A 53 10.02 -3.65 12.88
C VAL A 53 10.34 -3.06 14.24
N GLU A 54 11.50 -2.40 14.35
CA GLU A 54 11.96 -1.80 15.60
C GLU A 54 11.55 -0.33 15.72
N THR A 55 11.54 0.40 14.61
CA THR A 55 11.29 1.85 14.61
C THR A 55 10.48 2.26 13.38
N THR A 56 9.58 3.21 13.58
CA THR A 56 8.68 3.74 12.55
C THR A 56 9.08 5.15 12.13
N LEU A 57 8.57 5.62 10.98
CA LEU A 57 8.80 6.99 10.51
C LEU A 57 8.22 8.04 11.46
N SER A 58 7.11 7.74 12.14
CA SER A 58 6.52 8.65 13.13
C SER A 58 7.44 8.88 14.32
N GLU A 59 8.13 7.84 14.81
CA GLU A 59 9.11 7.95 15.90
C GLU A 59 10.34 8.75 15.48
N VAL A 60 10.81 8.56 14.24
CA VAL A 60 11.88 9.42 13.67
C VAL A 60 11.43 10.87 13.62
N ARG A 61 10.22 11.15 13.13
CA ARG A 61 9.68 12.51 13.12
C ARG A 61 9.65 13.15 14.51
N GLU A 62 9.20 12.42 15.51
CA GLU A 62 9.20 12.91 16.90
C GLU A 62 10.61 13.15 17.43
N SER A 63 11.55 12.28 17.16
CA SER A 63 12.94 12.47 17.54
C SER A 63 13.53 13.75 16.91
N LEU A 64 13.25 14.00 15.63
CA LEU A 64 13.68 15.21 14.91
C LEU A 64 13.06 16.51 15.45
N LEU A 65 11.87 16.42 16.06
CA LEU A 65 11.23 17.58 16.72
C LEU A 65 11.85 17.89 18.08
N LYS A 66 12.34 16.87 18.76
CA LYS A 66 12.87 16.95 20.15
C LYS A 66 14.39 17.09 20.22
N SER A 67 15.11 16.71 19.16
CA SER A 67 16.58 16.64 19.16
C SER A 67 17.23 17.88 18.52
N ASP A 68 18.32 18.35 19.11
CA ASP A 68 19.25 19.24 18.45
C ASP A 68 20.03 18.46 17.39
N VAL A 69 20.05 19.00 16.17
CA VAL A 69 20.87 18.44 15.10
C VAL A 69 22.33 18.77 15.38
N PRO A 70 23.28 17.83 15.30
CA PRO A 70 24.69 18.12 15.50
C PRO A 70 25.20 19.21 14.55
N ASP A 71 26.04 20.12 15.03
CA ASP A 71 26.51 21.29 14.28
C ASP A 71 27.26 20.96 12.98
N PHE A 72 27.81 19.74 12.88
CA PHE A 72 28.62 19.31 11.73
C PHE A 72 27.80 18.69 10.59
N ILE A 73 26.45 18.57 10.71
CA ILE A 73 25.57 18.01 9.72
C ILE A 73 24.34 18.90 9.51
N SER A 74 23.89 19.06 8.27
CA SER A 74 22.66 19.79 8.01
C SER A 74 21.42 19.02 8.52
N ARG A 75 20.34 19.73 8.87
CA ARG A 75 19.09 19.11 9.29
C ARG A 75 18.52 18.19 8.23
N TYR A 76 18.72 18.50 6.96
CA TYR A 76 18.31 17.65 5.84
C TYR A 76 19.08 16.34 5.81
N GLU A 77 20.41 16.37 5.84
CA GLU A 77 21.26 15.17 5.84
C GLU A 77 20.99 14.29 7.07
N TYR A 78 20.79 14.93 8.23
CA TYR A 78 20.41 14.21 9.46
C TYR A 78 19.06 13.51 9.31
N THR A 79 18.06 14.17 8.70
CA THR A 79 16.76 13.57 8.42
C THR A 79 16.89 12.39 7.45
N GLU A 80 17.67 12.55 6.37
CA GLU A 80 17.95 11.50 5.40
C GLU A 80 18.60 10.26 6.07
N MET A 81 19.62 10.49 6.87
CA MET A 81 20.27 9.44 7.65
C MET A 81 19.28 8.69 8.55
N LYS A 82 18.39 9.42 9.24
CA LYS A 82 17.36 8.83 10.12
C LYS A 82 16.34 8.02 9.34
N VAL A 83 15.91 8.46 8.17
CA VAL A 83 15.00 7.71 7.30
C VAL A 83 15.64 6.41 6.82
N HIS A 84 16.92 6.43 6.46
CA HIS A 84 17.64 5.21 6.09
C HIS A 84 17.81 4.23 7.27
N GLN A 85 17.99 4.72 8.49
CA GLN A 85 18.16 3.87 9.67
C GLN A 85 16.94 3.02 10.05
N ILE A 86 15.73 3.46 9.67
CA ILE A 86 14.49 2.73 9.98
C ILE A 86 14.05 1.78 8.86
N LEU A 87 14.80 1.75 7.76
CA LEU A 87 14.53 0.82 6.68
C LEU A 87 14.87 -0.59 7.16
N VAL A 88 13.89 -1.49 7.08
CA VAL A 88 14.14 -2.90 7.35
C VAL A 88 14.56 -3.55 6.04
N GLU A 89 15.86 -3.76 5.90
CA GLU A 89 16.46 -4.35 4.70
C GLU A 89 16.22 -5.85 4.63
N ASN A 90 15.80 -6.34 3.47
CA ASN A 90 15.66 -7.76 3.16
C ASN A 90 16.35 -8.06 1.82
N LYS A 91 16.58 -9.33 1.53
CA LYS A 91 17.26 -9.78 0.30
C LYS A 91 16.60 -9.30 -0.99
N TYR A 92 15.29 -9.16 -1.03
CA TYR A 92 14.51 -8.90 -2.25
C TYR A 92 13.70 -7.61 -2.20
N PHE A 93 13.46 -7.08 -1.03
CA PHE A 93 12.68 -5.86 -0.79
C PHE A 93 13.11 -5.22 0.51
N ASP A 94 12.85 -3.94 0.65
CA ASP A 94 12.99 -3.23 1.90
C ASP A 94 11.60 -2.81 2.39
N LEU A 95 11.43 -2.73 3.71
CA LEU A 95 10.18 -2.31 4.33
C LEU A 95 10.36 -0.98 5.07
N LEU A 96 9.48 -0.05 4.80
CA LEU A 96 9.31 1.20 5.53
C LEU A 96 7.95 1.23 6.20
N VAL A 97 7.91 1.42 7.52
CA VAL A 97 6.66 1.55 8.29
C VAL A 97 6.45 3.00 8.71
N MET A 98 5.27 3.54 8.39
CA MET A 98 4.92 4.93 8.67
C MET A 98 4.61 5.17 10.16
N GLY A 99 3.92 4.23 10.81
CA GLY A 99 3.52 4.33 12.21
C GLY A 99 2.40 5.35 12.47
N TYR A 100 2.10 5.59 13.73
CA TYR A 100 0.99 6.43 14.17
C TYR A 100 1.33 7.92 14.05
N PRO A 101 0.49 8.75 13.43
CA PRO A 101 0.64 10.20 13.46
C PRO A 101 0.09 10.75 14.79
N GLU A 102 0.92 10.98 15.78
CA GLU A 102 0.47 11.45 17.10
C GLU A 102 -0.05 12.89 17.15
N THR A 103 0.18 13.71 16.13
CA THR A 103 -0.31 15.10 16.09
C THR A 103 -0.87 15.51 14.75
N SER A 104 -2.14 15.90 14.74
CA SER A 104 -2.75 16.60 13.63
C SER A 104 -2.14 18.00 13.48
N GLY A 105 -1.56 18.27 12.32
CA GLY A 105 -1.45 19.62 11.80
C GLY A 105 -0.27 20.45 12.29
N CYS A 106 0.94 20.14 11.89
CA CYS A 106 1.96 21.15 11.76
C CYS A 106 2.59 21.08 10.36
N TYR A 107 2.41 22.12 9.58
CA TYR A 107 3.31 22.46 8.47
C TYR A 107 4.64 22.90 9.08
N CYS A 108 5.39 21.95 9.63
CA CYS A 108 6.70 22.28 10.18
C CYS A 108 7.80 21.94 9.18
N PRO A 109 8.96 22.59 9.23
CA PRO A 109 10.10 22.31 8.36
C PRO A 109 10.50 20.83 8.34
N VAL A 110 10.31 20.11 9.46
CA VAL A 110 10.58 18.67 9.58
C VAL A 110 9.75 17.85 8.58
N HIS A 111 8.49 18.22 8.36
CA HIS A 111 7.64 17.53 7.38
C HIS A 111 8.18 17.66 5.95
N SER A 112 8.66 18.85 5.58
CA SER A 112 9.28 19.09 4.27
C SER A 112 10.56 18.27 4.10
N PHE A 113 11.41 18.21 5.11
CA PHE A 113 12.63 17.40 5.08
C PHE A 113 12.32 15.90 4.96
N LEU A 114 11.33 15.40 5.71
CA LEU A 114 10.90 14.00 5.61
C LEU A 114 10.35 13.67 4.22
N SER A 115 9.47 14.49 3.66
CA SER A 115 8.94 14.27 2.30
C SER A 115 10.07 14.23 1.27
N THR A 116 11.02 15.14 1.35
CA THR A 116 12.15 15.18 0.40
C THR A 116 13.07 13.97 0.58
N ALA A 117 13.35 13.55 1.81
CA ALA A 117 14.16 12.37 2.10
C ALA A 117 13.48 11.08 1.59
N LEU A 118 12.16 10.96 1.78
CA LEU A 118 11.37 9.83 1.27
C LEU A 118 11.35 9.79 -0.26
N GLU A 119 11.14 10.92 -0.92
CA GLU A 119 11.19 10.98 -2.38
C GLU A 119 12.55 10.55 -2.93
N LYS A 120 13.63 10.98 -2.27
CA LYS A 120 14.99 10.58 -2.65
C LYS A 120 15.20 9.08 -2.44
N LEU A 121 14.80 8.54 -1.29
CA LEU A 121 14.85 7.12 -1.00
C LEU A 121 14.09 6.31 -2.07
N MET A 122 12.87 6.70 -2.39
CA MET A 122 12.00 6.00 -3.34
C MET A 122 12.59 5.91 -4.75
N ARG A 123 13.43 6.85 -5.16
CA ARG A 123 14.11 6.82 -6.48
C ARG A 123 15.10 5.66 -6.64
N ALA A 124 15.54 5.06 -5.53
CA ALA A 124 16.45 3.91 -5.56
C ALA A 124 15.74 2.59 -5.92
N TYR A 125 14.39 2.59 -5.89
CA TYR A 125 13.60 1.39 -6.12
C TYR A 125 12.91 1.42 -7.48
N SER A 126 12.83 0.25 -8.12
CA SER A 126 12.08 0.07 -9.37
C SER A 126 10.58 -0.05 -9.13
N TYR A 127 10.18 -0.64 -8.00
CA TYR A 127 8.80 -0.86 -7.62
C TYR A 127 8.57 -0.39 -6.19
N ILE A 128 7.43 0.27 -5.96
CA ILE A 128 7.01 0.73 -4.63
C ILE A 128 5.58 0.25 -4.43
N VAL A 129 5.37 -0.55 -3.39
CA VAL A 129 4.05 -1.08 -3.00
C VAL A 129 3.62 -0.40 -1.72
N ILE A 130 2.48 0.30 -1.76
CA ILE A 130 1.97 1.08 -0.63
C ILE A 130 0.68 0.45 -0.13
N ASP A 131 0.71 -0.06 1.10
CA ASP A 131 -0.47 -0.51 1.84
C ASP A 131 -1.04 0.65 2.65
N ASN A 132 -2.30 1.01 2.40
CA ASN A 132 -2.92 2.13 3.09
C ASN A 132 -3.94 1.68 4.13
N GLU A 133 -4.13 2.51 5.13
CA GLU A 133 -5.30 2.44 5.99
C GLU A 133 -6.62 2.60 5.20
N ALA A 134 -7.75 2.56 5.89
CA ALA A 134 -9.07 2.76 5.26
C ALA A 134 -9.29 4.15 4.64
N GLY A 135 -8.37 5.10 4.89
CA GLY A 135 -8.30 6.42 4.26
C GLY A 135 -7.01 6.57 3.43
N MET A 136 -6.86 7.69 2.73
CA MET A 136 -5.67 8.03 1.95
C MET A 136 -4.94 9.25 2.53
N GLU A 137 -5.20 9.57 3.78
CA GLU A 137 -4.72 10.80 4.39
C GLU A 137 -3.20 10.83 4.52
N HIS A 138 -2.57 9.69 4.83
CA HIS A 138 -1.12 9.57 4.95
C HIS A 138 -0.40 9.82 3.64
N ILE A 139 -0.91 9.28 2.52
CA ILE A 139 -0.36 9.50 1.17
C ILE A 139 -0.34 10.99 0.85
N SER A 140 -1.45 11.67 1.09
CA SER A 140 -1.58 13.10 0.83
C SER A 140 -0.64 13.94 1.69
N ARG A 141 -0.46 13.56 2.95
CA ARG A 141 0.40 14.29 3.91
C ARG A 141 1.88 14.22 3.55
N LEU A 142 2.35 13.10 2.99
CA LEU A 142 3.77 12.92 2.63
C LEU A 142 4.07 13.24 1.17
N ASN A 143 3.15 13.90 0.46
CA ASN A 143 3.27 14.23 -0.97
C ASN A 143 3.48 13.00 -1.88
N LEU A 144 3.11 11.80 -1.45
CA LEU A 144 3.12 10.58 -2.26
C LEU A 144 1.89 10.53 -3.17
N THR A 145 1.68 11.60 -3.94
CA THR A 145 0.43 11.83 -4.69
C THR A 145 0.48 11.36 -6.14
N GLU A 146 1.62 10.86 -6.61
CA GLU A 146 1.77 10.36 -7.98
C GLU A 146 2.03 8.85 -7.96
N MET A 147 1.24 8.09 -8.72
CA MET A 147 1.36 6.64 -8.81
C MET A 147 0.89 6.11 -10.17
N GLU A 148 1.48 5.03 -10.62
CA GLU A 148 1.13 4.37 -11.86
C GLU A 148 -0.14 3.56 -11.70
N HIS A 149 -0.29 2.84 -10.57
CA HIS A 149 -1.48 2.03 -10.31
C HIS A 149 -2.05 2.32 -8.92
N LEU A 150 -3.34 2.65 -8.88
CA LEU A 150 -4.11 2.73 -7.66
C LEU A 150 -5.18 1.64 -7.70
N ILE A 151 -5.12 0.70 -6.75
CA ILE A 151 -5.99 -0.46 -6.68
C ILE A 151 -7.02 -0.26 -5.58
N ILE A 152 -8.27 -0.06 -5.96
CA ILE A 152 -9.39 0.01 -5.02
C ILE A 152 -9.84 -1.41 -4.70
N VAL A 153 -9.71 -1.83 -3.45
CA VAL A 153 -10.13 -3.14 -2.97
C VAL A 153 -11.50 -3.03 -2.31
N SER A 154 -12.48 -3.69 -2.89
CA SER A 154 -13.84 -3.84 -2.36
C SER A 154 -14.03 -5.24 -1.80
N ASP A 155 -14.88 -5.38 -0.78
CA ASP A 155 -15.46 -6.67 -0.43
C ASP A 155 -16.54 -7.09 -1.46
N ALA A 156 -16.99 -8.35 -1.39
CA ALA A 156 -18.02 -8.92 -2.26
C ALA A 156 -19.44 -8.50 -1.82
N SER A 157 -19.64 -7.21 -1.58
CA SER A 157 -20.94 -6.64 -1.29
C SER A 157 -21.30 -5.51 -2.25
N ILE A 158 -22.59 -5.36 -2.54
CA ILE A 158 -23.08 -4.25 -3.37
C ILE A 158 -22.63 -2.90 -2.80
N ARG A 159 -22.71 -2.74 -1.46
CA ARG A 159 -22.27 -1.51 -0.77
C ARG A 159 -20.75 -1.29 -0.88
N GLY A 160 -19.97 -2.36 -0.85
CA GLY A 160 -18.52 -2.31 -1.05
C GLY A 160 -18.18 -1.79 -2.44
N ILE A 161 -18.78 -2.38 -3.47
CA ILE A 161 -18.58 -1.98 -4.88
C ILE A 161 -18.97 -0.51 -5.10
N PHE A 162 -20.12 -0.06 -4.61
CA PHE A 162 -20.51 1.35 -4.71
C PHE A 162 -19.58 2.29 -3.92
N THR A 163 -18.97 1.79 -2.85
CA THR A 163 -17.96 2.60 -2.13
C THR A 163 -16.71 2.84 -2.97
N ALA A 164 -16.35 1.93 -3.86
CA ALA A 164 -15.23 2.16 -4.79
C ALA A 164 -15.44 3.43 -5.63
N GLY A 165 -16.66 3.72 -6.08
CA GLY A 165 -16.98 4.97 -6.76
C GLY A 165 -16.73 6.21 -5.89
N ARG A 166 -17.09 6.15 -4.59
CA ARG A 166 -16.83 7.26 -3.65
C ARG A 166 -15.33 7.44 -3.37
N ILE A 167 -14.58 6.35 -3.33
CA ILE A 167 -13.11 6.39 -3.19
C ILE A 167 -12.50 7.09 -4.43
N ALA A 168 -12.98 6.79 -5.64
CA ALA A 168 -12.53 7.48 -6.84
C ALA A 168 -12.78 8.99 -6.79
N ASP A 169 -13.92 9.43 -6.26
CA ASP A 169 -14.19 10.85 -6.04
C ASP A 169 -13.24 11.46 -5.00
N LEU A 170 -12.93 10.72 -3.93
CA LEU A 170 -11.99 11.16 -2.91
C LEU A 170 -10.56 11.31 -3.47
N ILE A 171 -10.11 10.40 -4.34
CA ILE A 171 -8.82 10.47 -5.04
C ILE A 171 -8.69 11.81 -5.79
N LYS A 172 -9.74 12.22 -6.51
CA LYS A 172 -9.78 13.50 -7.23
C LYS A 172 -9.70 14.69 -6.26
N ASN A 173 -10.46 14.65 -5.17
CA ASN A 173 -10.49 15.73 -4.18
C ASN A 173 -9.14 15.90 -3.47
N LEU A 174 -8.42 14.82 -3.22
CA LEU A 174 -7.07 14.81 -2.64
C LEU A 174 -5.99 15.15 -3.67
N LYS A 175 -6.35 15.39 -4.94
CA LYS A 175 -5.42 15.66 -6.05
C LYS A 175 -4.37 14.56 -6.25
N ILE A 176 -4.71 13.32 -5.93
CA ILE A 176 -3.86 12.17 -6.19
C ILE A 176 -3.91 11.89 -7.70
N LYS A 177 -2.75 11.80 -8.31
CA LYS A 177 -2.58 11.49 -9.73
C LYS A 177 -2.28 10.00 -9.85
N ALA A 178 -3.22 9.23 -10.37
CA ALA A 178 -3.03 7.84 -10.72
C ALA A 178 -3.20 7.68 -12.24
N GLU A 179 -2.23 7.05 -12.90
CA GLU A 179 -2.34 6.76 -14.33
C GLU A 179 -3.44 5.73 -14.60
N ASN A 180 -3.54 4.75 -13.70
CA ASN A 180 -4.54 3.69 -13.77
C ASN A 180 -5.22 3.51 -12.41
N ILE A 181 -6.53 3.58 -12.38
CA ILE A 181 -7.36 3.26 -11.21
C ILE A 181 -8.06 1.94 -11.48
N TRP A 182 -7.80 0.95 -10.63
CA TRP A 182 -8.32 -0.40 -10.77
C TRP A 182 -9.33 -0.73 -9.66
N LEU A 183 -10.35 -1.49 -9.99
CA LEU A 183 -11.28 -2.09 -9.01
C LEU A 183 -11.02 -3.60 -8.94
N VAL A 184 -10.73 -4.08 -7.74
CA VAL A 184 -10.71 -5.50 -7.37
C VAL A 184 -11.84 -5.77 -6.39
N VAL A 185 -12.67 -6.77 -6.68
CA VAL A 185 -13.67 -7.29 -5.72
C VAL A 185 -13.10 -8.54 -5.07
N ASN A 186 -12.69 -8.39 -3.81
CA ASN A 186 -12.09 -9.46 -3.00
C ASN A 186 -13.14 -10.18 -2.15
N LEU A 187 -12.77 -11.31 -1.56
CA LEU A 187 -13.63 -12.13 -0.70
C LEU A 187 -14.91 -12.61 -1.43
N CYS A 188 -14.80 -12.81 -2.74
CA CYS A 188 -15.95 -13.14 -3.59
C CYS A 188 -16.27 -14.65 -3.55
N PRO A 189 -17.49 -15.03 -3.07
CA PRO A 189 -17.98 -16.38 -3.24
C PRO A 189 -18.18 -16.69 -4.73
N GLU A 190 -17.81 -17.89 -5.17
CA GLU A 190 -17.82 -18.26 -6.57
C GLU A 190 -19.23 -18.19 -7.21
N ASP A 191 -20.25 -18.56 -6.44
CA ASP A 191 -21.65 -18.54 -6.85
C ASP A 191 -22.26 -17.13 -7.00
N GLN A 192 -21.65 -16.10 -6.38
CA GLN A 192 -22.13 -14.72 -6.42
C GLN A 192 -21.43 -13.85 -7.47
N LYS A 193 -20.36 -14.37 -8.09
CA LYS A 193 -19.52 -13.61 -9.02
C LYS A 193 -20.30 -12.99 -10.17
N ASN A 194 -21.20 -13.75 -10.82
CA ASN A 194 -21.98 -13.26 -11.97
C ASN A 194 -22.98 -12.15 -11.60
N GLU A 195 -23.49 -12.17 -10.39
CA GLU A 195 -24.40 -11.14 -9.91
C GLU A 195 -23.63 -9.85 -9.58
N LEU A 196 -22.52 -9.96 -8.85
CA LEU A 196 -21.67 -8.84 -8.46
C LEU A 196 -21.01 -8.15 -9.68
N GLU A 197 -20.77 -8.90 -10.75
CA GLU A 197 -20.21 -8.34 -11.98
C GLU A 197 -21.10 -7.26 -12.60
N LYS A 198 -22.43 -7.37 -12.46
CA LYS A 198 -23.37 -6.35 -12.95
C LYS A 198 -23.14 -5.01 -12.26
N TYR A 199 -22.98 -5.04 -10.93
CA TYR A 199 -22.73 -3.83 -10.14
C TYR A 199 -21.32 -3.26 -10.38
N ALA A 200 -20.31 -4.12 -10.57
CA ALA A 200 -18.98 -3.66 -10.97
C ALA A 200 -19.02 -2.94 -12.32
N LYS A 201 -19.74 -3.49 -13.31
CA LYS A 201 -19.93 -2.86 -14.62
C LYS A 201 -20.71 -1.53 -14.53
N GLU A 202 -21.68 -1.41 -13.63
CA GLU A 202 -22.42 -0.19 -13.39
C GLU A 202 -21.50 0.93 -12.89
N ILE A 203 -20.68 0.66 -11.87
CA ILE A 203 -19.71 1.62 -11.34
C ILE A 203 -18.69 2.04 -12.41
N ILE A 204 -18.15 1.11 -13.18
CA ILE A 204 -17.21 1.43 -14.26
C ILE A 204 -17.86 2.30 -15.35
N LYS A 205 -19.12 2.06 -15.64
CA LYS A 205 -19.87 2.89 -16.61
C LYS A 205 -20.08 4.32 -16.08
N GLU A 206 -20.33 4.47 -14.78
CA GLU A 206 -20.49 5.77 -14.11
C GLU A 206 -19.15 6.49 -13.94
N LYS A 207 -18.13 5.77 -13.51
CA LYS A 207 -16.77 6.26 -13.21
C LYS A 207 -15.79 5.72 -14.27
N LYS A 208 -15.75 6.39 -15.42
CA LYS A 208 -14.97 5.96 -16.60
C LYS A 208 -13.46 5.83 -16.36
N GLU A 209 -12.94 6.47 -15.33
CA GLU A 209 -11.56 6.38 -14.91
C GLU A 209 -11.22 5.06 -14.22
N ILE A 210 -12.21 4.31 -13.71
CA ILE A 210 -12.01 3.03 -13.04
C ILE A 210 -12.01 1.91 -14.08
N LYS A 211 -10.97 1.08 -14.04
CA LYS A 211 -10.86 -0.16 -14.80
C LYS A 211 -11.16 -1.35 -13.89
N PHE A 212 -11.86 -2.35 -14.38
CA PHE A 212 -12.11 -3.57 -13.61
C PHE A 212 -10.93 -4.53 -13.75
N LEU A 213 -10.26 -4.83 -12.65
CA LEU A 213 -9.16 -5.79 -12.64
C LEU A 213 -9.68 -7.22 -12.55
N GLY A 214 -10.62 -7.48 -11.63
CA GLY A 214 -11.25 -8.81 -11.51
C GLY A 214 -11.81 -9.10 -10.12
N PHE A 215 -12.22 -10.38 -9.95
CA PHE A 215 -12.67 -10.93 -8.69
C PHE A 215 -11.60 -11.81 -8.06
N LEU A 216 -11.46 -11.76 -6.74
CA LEU A 216 -10.62 -12.65 -5.97
C LEU A 216 -11.48 -13.50 -5.03
N PRO A 217 -11.19 -14.79 -4.91
CA PRO A 217 -12.00 -15.70 -4.10
C PRO A 217 -11.84 -15.43 -2.62
N GLN A 218 -12.87 -15.75 -1.85
CA GLN A 218 -12.73 -15.95 -0.42
C GLN A 218 -11.88 -17.20 -0.19
N ASP A 219 -10.85 -17.11 0.64
CA ASP A 219 -9.93 -18.19 0.95
C ASP A 219 -9.92 -18.44 2.47
N THR A 220 -10.47 -19.59 2.87
CA THR A 220 -10.58 -19.96 4.29
C THR A 220 -9.27 -20.46 4.88
N ASP A 221 -8.26 -20.75 4.05
CA ASP A 221 -6.97 -21.22 4.54
C ASP A 221 -6.08 -20.08 5.06
N LEU A 222 -6.40 -18.82 4.73
CA LEU A 222 -5.62 -17.67 5.18
C LEU A 222 -5.51 -17.60 6.71
N LEU A 223 -6.61 -17.84 7.42
CA LEU A 223 -6.60 -17.85 8.88
C LEU A 223 -5.58 -18.85 9.46
N LYS A 224 -5.36 -19.98 8.77
CA LYS A 224 -4.37 -20.99 9.22
C LYS A 224 -2.93 -20.46 9.08
N TYR A 225 -2.65 -19.69 8.03
CA TYR A 225 -1.34 -19.08 7.84
C TYR A 225 -1.10 -17.97 8.88
N GLU A 226 -2.09 -17.11 9.10
CA GLU A 226 -2.02 -16.04 10.10
C GLU A 226 -1.81 -16.58 11.51
N LEU A 227 -2.62 -17.57 11.95
CA LEU A 227 -2.48 -18.20 13.28
C LEU A 227 -1.11 -18.86 13.50
N LYS A 228 -0.48 -19.36 12.45
CA LYS A 228 0.84 -19.97 12.49
C LYS A 228 1.97 -19.00 12.20
N LYS A 229 1.67 -17.72 11.95
CA LYS A 229 2.63 -16.67 11.55
C LYS A 229 3.49 -17.09 10.35
N ILE A 230 2.88 -17.79 9.37
CA ILE A 230 3.57 -18.22 8.16
C ILE A 230 3.61 -17.04 7.17
N PRO A 231 4.80 -16.59 6.72
CA PRO A 231 4.91 -15.48 5.77
C PRO A 231 4.23 -15.78 4.43
N VAL A 232 3.77 -14.73 3.76
CA VAL A 232 3.09 -14.81 2.45
C VAL A 232 3.88 -15.58 1.39
N PHE A 233 5.20 -15.55 1.47
CA PHE A 233 6.11 -16.24 0.56
C PHE A 233 5.91 -17.77 0.56
N GLU A 234 5.47 -18.34 1.67
CA GLU A 234 5.25 -19.77 1.87
C GLU A 234 3.79 -20.19 1.61
N TRP A 235 2.87 -19.25 1.38
CA TRP A 235 1.46 -19.57 1.18
C TRP A 235 1.23 -20.33 -0.12
N LYS A 236 0.44 -21.40 0.00
CA LYS A 236 -0.10 -22.19 -1.12
C LYS A 236 -1.62 -22.06 -1.06
N SER A 237 -2.16 -20.96 -1.55
CA SER A 237 -3.58 -20.62 -1.41
C SER A 237 -4.21 -20.30 -2.75
N LYS A 238 -5.54 -20.51 -2.86
CA LYS A 238 -6.32 -20.16 -4.04
C LYS A 238 -6.31 -18.65 -4.28
N LEU A 239 -6.39 -17.86 -3.20
CA LEU A 239 -6.31 -16.40 -3.28
C LEU A 239 -5.00 -15.95 -3.91
N LYS A 240 -3.86 -16.48 -3.43
CA LYS A 240 -2.54 -16.11 -3.95
C LYS A 240 -2.42 -16.40 -5.44
N SER A 241 -2.82 -17.59 -5.89
CA SER A 241 -2.79 -17.96 -7.31
C SER A 241 -3.68 -17.06 -8.16
N SER A 242 -4.91 -16.79 -7.72
CA SER A 242 -5.84 -15.91 -8.44
C SER A 242 -5.36 -14.45 -8.46
N ALA A 243 -4.74 -13.97 -7.38
CA ALA A 243 -4.17 -12.64 -7.33
C ALA A 243 -2.98 -12.49 -8.31
N TYR A 244 -2.14 -13.51 -8.44
CA TYR A 244 -1.06 -13.52 -9.42
C TYR A 244 -1.58 -13.34 -10.84
N GLU A 245 -2.63 -14.06 -11.24
CA GLU A 245 -3.26 -13.92 -12.56
C GLU A 245 -3.82 -12.51 -12.79
N LEU A 246 -4.36 -11.87 -11.75
CA LEU A 246 -4.83 -10.48 -11.86
C LEU A 246 -3.68 -9.48 -11.97
N PHE A 247 -2.60 -9.68 -11.21
CA PHE A 247 -1.47 -8.76 -11.19
C PHE A 247 -0.65 -8.77 -12.49
N GLU A 248 -0.68 -9.85 -13.28
CA GLU A 248 -0.10 -9.83 -14.65
C GLU A 248 -0.62 -8.64 -15.45
N LYS A 249 -1.93 -8.38 -15.39
CA LYS A 249 -2.61 -7.29 -16.13
C LYS A 249 -2.13 -5.88 -15.77
N LEU A 250 -1.43 -5.73 -14.65
CA LEU A 250 -0.88 -4.43 -14.27
C LEU A 250 0.37 -4.08 -15.06
N PHE A 251 1.01 -5.10 -15.68
CA PHE A 251 2.31 -4.97 -16.33
C PHE A 251 2.28 -5.31 -17.83
N ASP A 252 1.07 -5.64 -18.36
CA ASP A 252 0.79 -5.80 -19.80
C ASP A 252 0.51 -4.41 -20.41
#